data_7980b988e9c01dccbaca1fa5069b1a1f
#
_entry.id   7980b988e9c01dccbaca1fa5069b1a1f
#
_cell.length_a   1.000
_cell.length_b   1.000
_cell.length_c   1.000
_cell.angle_alpha   90.00
_cell.angle_beta   90.00
_cell.angle_gamma   90.00
#
_symmetry.space_group_name_H-M   'P 1'
#
loop_
_entity.id
_entity.type
_entity.pdbx_description
1 polymer ?
#
loop_
_entity_poly.entity_id
_entity_poly.type
_entity_poly.pdbx_seq_one_letter_code
_entity_poly.pdbx_strand_id
1 'polypeptide(L)'
;MFRKLNALLWLRLQVLISNSSLLATLLLPFGLTVLYNEFLNKNGQLSLFFLSASLTMVLSMGSGYMVSIMMAEDKEKRNLKSLILSGVTATEYTISMLVLPMLIMLLGMILLPIYLKVDVSGYLFAYVIYLVLATISVIFLNLLIGAASDTQSKAQVYSIFPMLIVSFLPMIALQNDTVQKVLDYSFIGPIVNLLNKKGGEMNCTPKVRQKNLTFGVFLL
;
A
#
# COMPACT_ATOMS: atom_id res chain seq x y z
N MET A 1 15.71 23.40 -11.08
CA MET A 1 14.86 22.24 -10.92
C MET A 1 15.34 21.30 -9.82
N PHE A 2 16.48 20.62 -9.92
CA PHE A 2 16.97 19.67 -8.91
C PHE A 2 17.09 20.24 -7.48
N ARG A 3 17.57 21.45 -7.31
CA ARG A 3 17.74 22.09 -5.99
C ARG A 3 16.39 22.31 -5.28
N LYS A 4 15.33 22.71 -6.03
CA LYS A 4 13.99 22.87 -5.50
C LYS A 4 13.37 21.52 -5.13
N LEU A 5 13.54 20.52 -5.99
CA LEU A 5 13.01 19.16 -5.74
C LEU A 5 13.65 18.55 -4.49
N ASN A 6 14.98 18.66 -4.31
CA ASN A 6 15.64 18.19 -3.09
C ASN A 6 15.14 18.89 -1.82
N ALA A 7 14.90 20.19 -1.88
CA ALA A 7 14.34 20.93 -0.75
C ALA A 7 12.91 20.47 -0.43
N LEU A 8 12.08 20.19 -1.46
CA LEU A 8 10.75 19.64 -1.28
C LEU A 8 10.76 18.22 -0.70
N LEU A 9 11.66 17.37 -1.18
CA LEU A 9 11.81 16.00 -0.64
C LEU A 9 12.26 16.02 0.82
N TRP A 10 13.19 16.91 1.16
CA TRP A 10 13.60 17.10 2.55
C TRP A 10 12.42 17.55 3.44
N LEU A 11 11.62 18.49 2.95
CA LEU A 11 10.41 18.92 3.64
C LEU A 11 9.45 17.73 3.88
N ARG A 12 9.24 16.88 2.87
CA ARG A 12 8.38 15.69 2.99
C ARG A 12 8.91 14.69 4.03
N LEU A 13 10.20 14.44 4.03
CA LEU A 13 10.84 13.60 5.04
C LEU A 13 10.67 14.19 6.45
N GLN A 14 10.87 15.49 6.61
CA GLN A 14 10.70 16.17 7.89
C GLN A 14 9.25 16.08 8.39
N VAL A 15 8.26 16.29 7.51
CA VAL A 15 6.84 16.12 7.83
C VAL A 15 6.54 14.69 8.24
N LEU A 16 7.07 13.69 7.53
CA LEU A 16 6.89 12.28 7.88
C LEU A 16 7.45 11.96 9.27
N ILE A 17 8.68 12.39 9.56
CA ILE A 17 9.35 12.09 10.84
C ILE A 17 8.72 12.86 12.00
N SER A 18 8.25 14.09 11.75
CA SER A 18 7.62 14.93 12.78
C SER A 18 6.18 14.50 13.12
N ASN A 19 5.50 13.78 12.22
CA ASN A 19 4.12 13.37 12.41
C ASN A 19 4.03 11.91 12.86
N SER A 20 3.88 11.70 14.18
CA SER A 20 3.81 10.36 14.77
C SER A 20 2.67 9.50 14.20
N SER A 21 1.54 10.10 13.79
CA SER A 21 0.44 9.38 13.16
C SER A 21 0.84 8.81 11.79
N LEU A 22 1.58 9.57 10.98
CA LEU A 22 2.11 9.10 9.69
C LEU A 22 3.13 7.99 9.88
N LEU A 23 4.05 8.14 10.85
CA LEU A 23 5.04 7.10 11.16
C LEU A 23 4.37 5.81 11.64
N ALA A 24 3.39 5.91 12.53
CA ALA A 24 2.65 4.74 13.01
C ALA A 24 1.95 4.02 11.85
N THR A 25 1.27 4.75 10.98
CA THR A 25 0.57 4.19 9.81
C THR A 25 1.54 3.56 8.80
N LEU A 26 2.73 4.12 8.66
CA LEU A 26 3.80 3.56 7.82
C LEU A 26 4.35 2.24 8.36
N LEU A 27 4.60 2.17 9.67
CA LEU A 27 5.19 1.00 10.32
C LEU A 27 4.19 -0.14 10.54
N LEU A 28 2.91 0.18 10.66
CA LEU A 28 1.84 -0.76 10.96
C LEU A 28 1.77 -1.95 9.97
N PRO A 29 1.83 -1.78 8.64
CA PRO A 29 1.83 -2.90 7.70
C PRO A 29 3.00 -3.87 7.88
N PHE A 30 4.19 -3.34 8.15
CA PHE A 30 5.37 -4.16 8.40
C PHE A 30 5.25 -4.93 9.72
N GLY A 31 4.77 -4.27 10.77
CA GLY A 31 4.51 -4.90 12.06
C GLY A 31 3.45 -6.00 11.97
N LEU A 32 2.34 -5.75 11.27
CA LEU A 32 1.31 -6.76 11.01
C LEU A 32 1.86 -7.94 10.20
N THR A 33 2.72 -7.70 9.23
CA THR A 33 3.36 -8.78 8.46
C THR A 33 4.19 -9.69 9.36
N VAL A 34 4.95 -9.11 10.29
CA VAL A 34 5.73 -9.90 11.27
C VAL A 34 4.80 -10.73 12.14
N LEU A 35 3.73 -10.12 12.68
CA LEU A 35 2.75 -10.83 13.49
C LEU A 35 2.08 -11.97 12.71
N TYR A 36 1.63 -11.72 11.49
CA TYR A 36 1.00 -12.75 10.66
C TYR A 36 1.94 -13.91 10.35
N ASN A 37 3.20 -13.62 10.06
CA ASN A 37 4.18 -14.67 9.77
C ASN A 37 4.47 -15.53 10.99
N GLU A 38 4.71 -14.92 12.16
CA GLU A 38 5.07 -15.64 13.39
C GLU A 38 3.88 -16.43 13.98
N PHE A 39 2.67 -15.87 13.96
CA PHE A 39 1.52 -16.49 14.61
C PHE A 39 0.71 -17.40 13.69
N LEU A 40 0.56 -17.05 12.42
CA LEU A 40 -0.35 -17.75 11.51
C LEU A 40 0.35 -18.58 10.43
N ASN A 41 1.63 -18.32 10.14
CA ASN A 41 2.36 -18.98 9.05
C ASN A 41 3.42 -19.97 9.54
N LYS A 42 3.19 -20.63 10.65
CA LYS A 42 4.17 -21.57 11.27
C LYS A 42 4.71 -22.64 10.30
N ASN A 43 3.93 -23.04 9.31
CA ASN A 43 4.30 -24.06 8.33
C ASN A 43 4.77 -23.50 6.98
N GLY A 44 4.84 -22.18 6.82
CA GLY A 44 5.25 -21.52 5.57
C GLY A 44 4.26 -21.66 4.38
N GLN A 45 3.12 -22.33 4.58
CA GLN A 45 2.18 -22.64 3.49
C GLN A 45 1.39 -21.41 2.99
N LEU A 46 1.29 -20.37 3.81
CA LEU A 46 0.52 -19.16 3.53
C LEU A 46 1.40 -17.96 3.15
N SER A 47 2.69 -18.17 2.92
CA SER A 47 3.65 -17.08 2.68
C SER A 47 3.27 -16.19 1.50
N LEU A 48 2.79 -16.76 0.37
CA LEU A 48 2.34 -16.00 -0.80
C LEU A 48 1.08 -15.20 -0.52
N PHE A 49 0.14 -15.75 0.23
CA PHE A 49 -1.06 -15.04 0.65
C PHE A 49 -0.70 -13.87 1.58
N PHE A 50 0.13 -14.10 2.59
CA PHE A 50 0.59 -13.02 3.48
C PHE A 50 1.41 -11.98 2.73
N LEU A 51 2.19 -12.37 1.72
CA LEU A 51 2.88 -11.43 0.84
C LEU A 51 1.88 -10.51 0.12
N SER A 52 0.82 -11.07 -0.48
CA SER A 52 -0.19 -10.27 -1.18
C SER A 52 -0.94 -9.33 -0.24
N ALA A 53 -1.35 -9.80 0.94
CA ALA A 53 -2.03 -8.99 1.95
C ALA A 53 -1.12 -7.87 2.49
N SER A 54 0.14 -8.19 2.79
CA SER A 54 1.12 -7.21 3.29
C SER A 54 1.43 -6.14 2.26
N LEU A 55 1.61 -6.51 0.99
CA LEU A 55 1.86 -5.57 -0.10
C LEU A 55 0.67 -4.62 -0.30
N THR A 56 -0.56 -5.12 -0.24
CA THR A 56 -1.76 -4.26 -0.35
C THR A 56 -1.92 -3.34 0.85
N MET A 57 -1.51 -3.77 2.06
CA MET A 57 -1.45 -2.90 3.23
C MET A 57 -0.39 -1.81 3.10
N VAL A 58 0.84 -2.14 2.66
CA VAL A 58 1.89 -1.13 2.39
C VAL A 58 1.44 -0.15 1.32
N LEU A 59 0.77 -0.65 0.28
CA LEU A 59 0.25 0.15 -0.81
C LEU A 59 -0.80 1.17 -0.32
N SER A 60 -1.75 0.76 0.50
CA SER A 60 -2.84 1.61 0.95
C SER A 60 -2.45 2.50 2.13
N MET A 61 -1.86 1.92 3.18
CA MET A 61 -1.49 2.63 4.41
C MET A 61 -0.17 3.39 4.24
N GLY A 62 0.88 2.73 3.72
CA GLY A 62 2.21 3.31 3.61
C GLY A 62 2.31 4.35 2.49
N SER A 63 1.74 4.09 1.32
CA SER A 63 1.86 5.00 0.19
C SER A 63 0.62 5.87 -0.02
N GLY A 64 -0.57 5.30 -0.04
CA GLY A 64 -1.79 6.04 -0.36
C GLY A 64 -2.20 7.03 0.72
N TYR A 65 -2.49 6.53 1.90
CA TYR A 65 -2.97 7.32 3.04
C TYR A 65 -2.03 8.50 3.38
N MET A 66 -0.71 8.27 3.31
CA MET A 66 0.28 9.30 3.56
C MET A 66 0.14 10.50 2.61
N VAL A 67 -0.13 10.27 1.33
CA VAL A 67 -0.25 11.33 0.31
C VAL A 67 -1.41 12.26 0.61
N SER A 68 -2.58 11.71 0.94
CA SER A 68 -3.76 12.50 1.23
C SER A 68 -3.58 13.40 2.45
N ILE A 69 -2.95 12.88 3.51
CA ILE A 69 -2.67 13.62 4.74
C ILE A 69 -1.66 14.74 4.48
N MET A 70 -0.54 14.43 3.83
CA MET A 70 0.49 15.45 3.55
C MET A 70 -0.05 16.58 2.69
N MET A 71 -0.88 16.26 1.70
CA MET A 71 -1.49 17.28 0.85
C MET A 71 -2.47 18.16 1.62
N ALA A 72 -3.31 17.57 2.47
CA ALA A 72 -4.24 18.32 3.30
C ALA A 72 -3.52 19.17 4.37
N GLU A 73 -2.43 18.64 4.96
CA GLU A 73 -1.57 19.37 5.91
C GLU A 73 -0.94 20.61 5.27
N ASP A 74 -0.45 20.51 4.03
CA ASP A 74 0.08 21.65 3.28
C ASP A 74 -0.96 22.75 3.06
N LYS A 75 -2.21 22.36 2.82
CA LYS A 75 -3.32 23.31 2.66
C LYS A 75 -3.67 23.97 4.01
N GLU A 76 -3.84 23.16 5.05
CA GLU A 76 -4.20 23.61 6.40
C GLU A 76 -3.17 24.60 6.97
N LYS A 77 -1.89 24.26 6.84
CA LYS A 77 -0.76 25.11 7.31
C LYS A 77 -0.41 26.24 6.34
N ARG A 78 -1.14 26.40 5.25
CA ARG A 78 -0.87 27.36 4.18
C ARG A 78 0.51 27.23 3.53
N ASN A 79 1.17 26.08 3.70
CA ASN A 79 2.48 25.79 3.08
C ASN A 79 2.39 25.84 1.56
N LEU A 80 1.27 25.36 0.98
CA LEU A 80 1.03 25.38 -0.45
C LEU A 80 1.13 26.80 -1.02
N LYS A 81 0.54 27.80 -0.32
CA LYS A 81 0.62 29.21 -0.74
C LYS A 81 2.07 29.72 -0.72
N SER A 82 2.83 29.40 0.32
CA SER A 82 4.25 29.76 0.45
C SER A 82 5.11 29.11 -0.64
N LEU A 83 4.84 27.86 -1.00
CA LEU A 83 5.54 27.14 -2.07
C LEU A 83 5.26 27.79 -3.44
N ILE A 84 4.02 28.16 -3.73
CA ILE A 84 3.65 28.87 -4.98
C ILE A 84 4.37 30.21 -5.04
N LEU A 85 4.39 30.98 -3.94
CA LEU A 85 5.08 32.28 -3.88
C LEU A 85 6.61 32.15 -4.04
N SER A 86 7.20 31.02 -3.64
CA SER A 86 8.62 30.70 -3.85
C SER A 86 8.92 30.18 -5.26
N GLY A 87 7.93 30.18 -6.16
CA GLY A 87 8.08 29.77 -7.55
C GLY A 87 8.15 28.26 -7.77
N VAL A 88 7.59 27.45 -6.86
CA VAL A 88 7.41 26.01 -7.06
C VAL A 88 6.28 25.79 -8.06
N THR A 89 6.54 25.02 -9.11
CA THR A 89 5.53 24.67 -10.12
C THR A 89 4.65 23.51 -9.63
N ALA A 90 3.43 23.40 -10.18
CA ALA A 90 2.50 22.31 -9.86
C ALA A 90 3.13 20.92 -10.12
N THR A 91 3.94 20.79 -11.18
CA THR A 91 4.63 19.56 -11.52
C THR A 91 5.71 19.20 -10.49
N GLU A 92 6.54 20.18 -10.05
CA GLU A 92 7.55 19.97 -9.00
C GLU A 92 6.90 19.54 -7.67
N TYR A 93 5.78 20.17 -7.33
CA TYR A 93 4.99 19.79 -6.15
C TYR A 93 4.46 18.36 -6.24
N THR A 94 3.78 18.02 -7.36
CA THR A 94 3.23 16.67 -7.57
C THR A 94 4.33 15.60 -7.56
N ILE A 95 5.44 15.83 -8.25
CA ILE A 95 6.57 14.90 -8.24
C ILE A 95 7.10 14.70 -6.81
N SER A 96 7.22 15.77 -6.02
CA SER A 96 7.67 15.64 -4.63
C SER A 96 6.75 14.81 -3.76
N MET A 97 5.43 14.84 -4.05
CA MET A 97 4.44 13.99 -3.37
C MET A 97 4.50 12.52 -3.78
N LEU A 98 4.94 12.23 -5.01
CA LEU A 98 5.03 10.87 -5.54
C LEU A 98 6.29 10.12 -5.06
N VAL A 99 7.41 10.82 -4.91
CA VAL A 99 8.73 10.19 -4.68
C VAL A 99 8.76 9.40 -3.38
N LEU A 100 8.32 9.99 -2.27
CA LEU A 100 8.40 9.34 -0.96
C LEU A 100 7.51 8.09 -0.85
N PRO A 101 6.22 8.11 -1.26
CA PRO A 101 5.39 6.92 -1.32
C PRO A 101 5.92 5.82 -2.23
N MET A 102 6.50 6.20 -3.38
CA MET A 102 7.15 5.25 -4.29
C MET A 102 8.34 4.57 -3.63
N LEU A 103 9.19 5.31 -2.91
CA LEU A 103 10.31 4.74 -2.18
C LEU A 103 9.85 3.75 -1.10
N ILE A 104 8.79 4.08 -0.36
CA ILE A 104 8.20 3.19 0.65
C ILE A 104 7.70 1.90 0.01
N MET A 105 7.02 2.02 -1.13
CA MET A 105 6.54 0.84 -1.85
C MET A 105 7.68 -0.01 -2.40
N LEU A 106 8.75 0.61 -2.93
CA LEU A 106 9.96 -0.09 -3.38
C LEU A 106 10.64 -0.85 -2.22
N LEU A 107 10.72 -0.24 -1.04
CA LEU A 107 11.22 -0.91 0.16
C LEU A 107 10.33 -2.12 0.53
N GLY A 108 9.01 -1.96 0.55
CA GLY A 108 8.07 -3.06 0.79
C GLY A 108 8.20 -4.18 -0.24
N MET A 109 8.33 -3.83 -1.53
CA MET A 109 8.51 -4.78 -2.63
C MET A 109 9.76 -5.65 -2.48
N ILE A 110 10.83 -5.12 -1.89
CA ILE A 110 12.09 -5.85 -1.66
C ILE A 110 12.08 -6.58 -0.32
N LEU A 111 11.72 -5.90 0.76
CA LEU A 111 11.83 -6.43 2.12
C LEU A 111 10.82 -7.54 2.42
N LEU A 112 9.56 -7.42 1.94
CA LEU A 112 8.51 -8.37 2.28
C LEU A 112 8.74 -9.77 1.69
N PRO A 113 9.10 -9.94 0.39
CA PRO A 113 9.43 -11.26 -0.14
C PRO A 113 10.62 -11.91 0.57
N ILE A 114 11.67 -11.12 0.87
CA ILE A 114 12.85 -11.61 1.60
C ILE A 114 12.46 -12.12 2.98
N TYR A 115 11.68 -11.34 3.74
CA TYR A 115 11.23 -11.69 5.07
C TYR A 115 10.34 -12.95 5.08
N LEU A 116 9.39 -13.03 4.15
CA LEU A 116 8.45 -14.15 4.01
C LEU A 116 9.07 -15.37 3.29
N LYS A 117 10.33 -15.26 2.84
CA LYS A 117 11.06 -16.30 2.10
C LYS A 117 10.32 -16.75 0.83
N VAL A 118 9.70 -15.82 0.12
CA VAL A 118 8.98 -16.05 -1.13
C VAL A 118 9.89 -15.75 -2.30
N ASP A 119 10.07 -16.72 -3.18
CA ASP A 119 10.83 -16.52 -4.42
C ASP A 119 9.93 -15.89 -5.49
N VAL A 120 10.26 -14.66 -5.87
CA VAL A 120 9.59 -13.88 -6.91
C VAL A 120 10.39 -13.82 -8.21
N SER A 121 11.57 -14.47 -8.29
CA SER A 121 12.51 -14.35 -9.42
C SER A 121 11.89 -14.78 -10.74
N GLY A 122 11.08 -15.84 -10.74
CA GLY A 122 10.43 -16.38 -11.93
C GLY A 122 9.38 -15.46 -12.59
N TYR A 123 8.94 -14.39 -11.90
CA TYR A 123 7.94 -13.43 -12.40
C TYR A 123 8.22 -11.99 -11.98
N LEU A 124 9.48 -11.70 -11.70
CA LEU A 124 9.95 -10.40 -11.18
C LEU A 124 9.46 -9.22 -12.03
N PHE A 125 9.54 -9.33 -13.35
CA PHE A 125 9.13 -8.26 -14.26
C PHE A 125 7.64 -7.91 -14.13
N ALA A 126 6.77 -8.92 -14.13
CA ALA A 126 5.32 -8.72 -13.95
C ALA A 126 5.01 -8.19 -12.55
N TYR A 127 5.69 -8.71 -11.52
CA TYR A 127 5.57 -8.29 -10.13
C TYR A 127 5.88 -6.80 -9.96
N VAL A 128 7.00 -6.33 -10.51
CA VAL A 128 7.40 -4.92 -10.45
C VAL A 128 6.40 -4.03 -11.18
N ILE A 129 6.03 -4.38 -12.42
CA ILE A 129 5.11 -3.58 -13.23
C ILE A 129 3.75 -3.44 -12.54
N TYR A 130 3.16 -4.54 -12.08
CA TYR A 130 1.84 -4.49 -11.45
C TYR A 130 1.86 -3.69 -10.15
N LEU A 131 2.91 -3.81 -9.34
CA LEU A 131 3.06 -3.02 -8.12
C LEU A 131 3.25 -1.53 -8.41
N VAL A 132 4.05 -1.16 -9.39
CA VAL A 132 4.25 0.24 -9.78
C VAL A 132 2.95 0.85 -10.29
N LEU A 133 2.22 0.14 -11.17
CA LEU A 133 0.94 0.62 -11.69
C LEU A 133 -0.11 0.77 -10.57
N ALA A 134 -0.20 -0.23 -9.67
CA ALA A 134 -1.10 -0.16 -8.52
C ALA A 134 -0.74 1.00 -7.59
N THR A 135 0.57 1.24 -7.34
CA THR A 135 1.04 2.36 -6.51
C THR A 135 0.64 3.69 -7.11
N ILE A 136 0.86 3.89 -8.41
CA ILE A 136 0.46 5.10 -9.11
C ILE A 136 -1.05 5.32 -8.98
N SER A 137 -1.86 4.29 -9.19
CA SER A 137 -3.33 4.38 -9.09
C SER A 137 -3.79 4.78 -7.70
N VAL A 138 -3.23 4.16 -6.64
CA VAL A 138 -3.56 4.49 -5.25
C VAL A 138 -3.14 5.90 -4.89
N ILE A 139 -1.96 6.34 -5.34
CA ILE A 139 -1.47 7.69 -5.08
C ILE A 139 -2.39 8.72 -5.73
N PHE A 140 -2.80 8.52 -7.00
CA PHE A 140 -3.73 9.44 -7.66
C PHE A 140 -5.08 9.53 -6.96
N LEU A 141 -5.66 8.42 -6.53
CA LEU A 141 -6.90 8.42 -5.74
C LEU A 141 -6.73 9.21 -4.44
N ASN A 142 -5.64 9.01 -3.73
CA ASN A 142 -5.37 9.71 -2.48
C ASN A 142 -4.99 11.19 -2.68
N LEU A 143 -4.39 11.56 -3.81
CA LEU A 143 -4.23 12.97 -4.20
C LEU A 143 -5.58 13.67 -4.38
N LEU A 144 -6.55 13.00 -5.00
CA LEU A 144 -7.92 13.55 -5.14
C LEU A 144 -8.57 13.75 -3.76
N ILE A 145 -8.44 12.80 -2.84
CA ILE A 145 -8.94 12.92 -1.47
C ILE A 145 -8.26 14.07 -0.74
N GLY A 146 -6.94 14.17 -0.82
CA GLY A 146 -6.17 15.27 -0.23
C GLY A 146 -6.55 16.63 -0.82
N ALA A 147 -6.78 16.69 -2.15
CA ALA A 147 -7.25 17.89 -2.83
C ALA A 147 -8.66 18.31 -2.37
N ALA A 148 -9.56 17.37 -2.16
CA ALA A 148 -10.91 17.61 -1.68
C ALA A 148 -10.98 17.98 -0.18
N SER A 149 -9.94 17.66 0.59
CA SER A 149 -9.90 17.89 2.03
C SER A 149 -9.28 19.26 2.36
N ASP A 150 -9.90 20.01 3.27
CA ASP A 150 -9.40 21.31 3.72
C ASP A 150 -8.45 21.19 4.91
N THR A 151 -8.58 20.12 5.70
CA THR A 151 -7.79 19.87 6.91
C THR A 151 -7.24 18.45 6.94
N GLN A 152 -6.14 18.26 7.67
CA GLN A 152 -5.53 16.96 7.88
C GLN A 152 -6.51 15.94 8.47
N SER A 153 -7.32 16.36 9.45
CA SER A 153 -8.33 15.50 10.10
C SER A 153 -9.40 15.03 9.13
N LYS A 154 -9.89 15.90 8.23
CA LYS A 154 -10.85 15.51 7.18
C LYS A 154 -10.21 14.52 6.20
N ALA A 155 -8.98 14.75 5.77
CA ALA A 155 -8.26 13.84 4.89
C ALA A 155 -8.09 12.46 5.51
N GLN A 156 -7.77 12.40 6.81
CA GLN A 156 -7.68 11.14 7.55
C GLN A 156 -9.00 10.35 7.48
N VAL A 157 -10.11 10.99 7.82
CA VAL A 157 -11.44 10.34 7.81
C VAL A 157 -11.82 9.85 6.42
N TYR A 158 -11.64 10.67 5.38
CA TYR A 158 -12.00 10.30 4.02
C TYR A 158 -11.10 9.20 3.44
N SER A 159 -9.84 9.14 3.86
CA SER A 159 -8.89 8.12 3.38
C SER A 159 -9.01 6.77 4.09
N ILE A 160 -9.64 6.71 5.27
CA ILE A 160 -9.81 5.46 6.03
C ILE A 160 -10.61 4.43 5.20
N PHE A 161 -11.71 4.83 4.56
CA PHE A 161 -12.55 3.90 3.80
C PHE A 161 -11.81 3.26 2.62
N PRO A 162 -11.21 4.00 1.66
CA PRO A 162 -10.45 3.39 0.58
C PRO A 162 -9.23 2.61 1.10
N MET A 163 -8.59 3.07 2.17
CA MET A 163 -7.49 2.37 2.81
C MET A 163 -7.91 0.98 3.30
N LEU A 164 -9.01 0.88 4.04
CA LEU A 164 -9.53 -0.39 4.55
C LEU A 164 -9.96 -1.32 3.41
N ILE A 165 -10.68 -0.80 2.42
CA ILE A 165 -11.10 -1.59 1.26
C ILE A 165 -9.88 -2.19 0.55
N VAL A 166 -8.89 -1.37 0.20
CA VAL A 166 -7.68 -1.83 -0.49
C VAL A 166 -6.89 -2.84 0.33
N SER A 167 -6.78 -2.62 1.66
CA SER A 167 -6.01 -3.50 2.56
C SER A 167 -6.66 -4.87 2.75
N PHE A 168 -7.99 -4.92 2.94
CA PHE A 168 -8.69 -6.15 3.30
C PHE A 168 -9.34 -6.87 2.12
N LEU A 169 -9.46 -6.22 0.96
CA LEU A 169 -10.06 -6.81 -0.24
C LEU A 169 -9.46 -8.18 -0.60
N PRO A 170 -8.13 -8.39 -0.59
CA PRO A 170 -7.54 -9.70 -0.90
C PRO A 170 -7.94 -10.79 0.12
N MET A 171 -8.11 -10.42 1.39
CA MET A 171 -8.49 -11.36 2.45
C MET A 171 -9.95 -11.81 2.30
N ILE A 172 -10.85 -10.88 2.00
CA ILE A 172 -12.28 -11.16 1.83
C ILE A 172 -12.53 -11.91 0.51
N ALA A 173 -11.78 -11.59 -0.54
CA ALA A 173 -11.89 -12.22 -1.85
C ALA A 173 -11.62 -13.73 -1.82
N LEU A 174 -10.83 -14.23 -0.87
CA LEU A 174 -10.61 -15.68 -0.68
C LEU A 174 -11.88 -16.43 -0.24
N GLN A 175 -12.80 -15.75 0.41
CA GLN A 175 -14.00 -16.37 1.01
C GLN A 175 -15.26 -16.14 0.18
N ASN A 176 -15.23 -15.21 -0.80
CA ASN A 176 -16.42 -14.82 -1.53
C ASN A 176 -16.12 -14.60 -3.03
N ASP A 177 -16.71 -15.44 -3.88
CA ASP A 177 -16.53 -15.39 -5.34
C ASP A 177 -17.00 -14.05 -5.95
N THR A 178 -17.99 -13.38 -5.36
CA THR A 178 -18.45 -12.07 -5.81
C THR A 178 -17.39 -11.01 -5.55
N VAL A 179 -16.75 -11.05 -4.38
CA VAL A 179 -15.67 -10.13 -4.01
C VAL A 179 -14.43 -10.42 -4.85
N GLN A 180 -14.15 -11.69 -5.19
CA GLN A 180 -13.07 -12.05 -6.09
C GLN A 180 -13.25 -11.40 -7.47
N LYS A 181 -14.45 -11.39 -8.03
CA LYS A 181 -14.74 -10.70 -9.30
C LYS A 181 -14.48 -9.19 -9.19
N VAL A 182 -14.87 -8.56 -8.09
CA VAL A 182 -14.58 -7.13 -7.84
C VAL A 182 -13.08 -6.89 -7.76
N LEU A 183 -12.35 -7.77 -7.08
CA LEU A 183 -10.88 -7.72 -7.00
C LEU A 183 -10.25 -7.82 -8.39
N ASP A 184 -10.72 -8.74 -9.24
CA ASP A 184 -10.18 -8.98 -10.59
C ASP A 184 -10.24 -7.72 -11.49
N TYR A 185 -11.29 -6.91 -11.33
CA TYR A 185 -11.46 -5.64 -12.05
C TYR A 185 -10.78 -4.45 -11.36
N SER A 186 -10.26 -4.63 -10.16
CA SER A 186 -9.57 -3.56 -9.42
C SER A 186 -8.11 -3.41 -9.88
N PHE A 187 -7.53 -2.24 -9.62
CA PHE A 187 -6.11 -1.98 -9.89
C PHE A 187 -5.15 -2.85 -9.05
N ILE A 188 -5.66 -3.52 -8.00
CA ILE A 188 -4.91 -4.44 -7.15
C ILE A 188 -5.00 -5.88 -7.68
N GLY A 189 -6.07 -6.19 -8.42
CA GLY A 189 -6.35 -7.54 -8.93
C GLY A 189 -5.17 -8.21 -9.61
N PRO A 190 -4.48 -7.56 -10.55
CA PRO A 190 -3.37 -8.17 -11.26
C PRO A 190 -2.26 -8.69 -10.36
N ILE A 191 -1.88 -7.94 -9.30
CA ILE A 191 -0.81 -8.38 -8.38
C ILE A 191 -1.28 -9.51 -7.46
N VAL A 192 -2.50 -9.40 -6.92
CA VAL A 192 -3.06 -10.44 -6.04
C VAL A 192 -3.27 -11.75 -6.81
N ASN A 193 -3.79 -11.67 -8.03
CA ASN A 193 -3.99 -12.84 -8.88
C ASN A 193 -2.67 -13.47 -9.33
N LEU A 194 -1.64 -12.67 -9.64
CA LEU A 194 -0.30 -13.17 -9.94
C LEU A 194 0.24 -14.02 -8.79
N LEU A 195 0.16 -13.51 -7.56
CA LEU A 195 0.66 -14.18 -6.37
C LEU A 195 -0.18 -15.40 -6.00
N ASN A 196 -1.51 -15.30 -6.07
CA ASN A 196 -2.42 -16.41 -5.77
C ASN A 196 -2.31 -17.56 -6.79
N LYS A 197 -2.17 -17.25 -8.09
CA LYS A 197 -1.98 -18.26 -9.14
C LYS A 197 -0.70 -19.06 -8.91
N LYS A 198 0.39 -18.39 -8.57
CA LYS A 198 1.66 -19.06 -8.26
C LYS A 198 1.60 -19.87 -6.96
N GLY A 199 0.88 -19.39 -5.95
CA GLY A 199 0.59 -20.14 -4.72
C GLY A 199 -0.20 -21.43 -5.00
N GLY A 200 -1.14 -21.39 -5.93
CA GLY A 200 -1.91 -22.56 -6.37
C GLY A 200 -1.08 -23.59 -7.16
N GLU A 201 -0.12 -23.13 -7.95
CA GLU A 201 0.81 -24.03 -8.69
C GLU A 201 1.78 -24.77 -7.76
N MET A 202 2.18 -24.15 -6.63
CA MET A 202 3.04 -24.81 -5.63
C MET A 202 2.28 -25.75 -4.68
N ASN A 203 0.98 -25.54 -4.49
CA ASN A 203 0.12 -26.37 -3.63
C ASN A 203 -0.88 -27.20 -4.46
N CYS A 204 -0.40 -27.99 -5.41
CA CYS A 204 -1.23 -28.83 -6.25
C CYS A 204 -1.90 -29.98 -5.49
N THR A 205 -2.95 -29.70 -4.71
CA THR A 205 -4.06 -30.64 -4.50
C THR A 205 -5.34 -29.89 -4.18
N PRO A 206 -6.45 -30.12 -4.92
CA PRO A 206 -7.73 -29.43 -4.72
C PRO A 206 -8.37 -29.67 -3.33
N LYS A 207 -7.91 -30.67 -2.58
CA LYS A 207 -8.36 -30.98 -1.22
C LYS A 207 -7.87 -30.01 -0.13
N VAL A 208 -6.78 -29.29 -0.35
CA VAL A 208 -6.22 -28.33 0.62
C VAL A 208 -6.98 -27.00 0.61
N ARG A 209 -7.56 -26.64 -0.53
CA ARG A 209 -8.37 -25.40 -0.67
C ARG A 209 -9.58 -25.39 0.27
N GLN A 210 -10.21 -26.55 0.51
CA GLN A 210 -11.40 -26.63 1.37
C GLN A 210 -11.10 -26.72 2.87
N LYS A 211 -9.95 -27.29 3.27
CA LYS A 211 -9.58 -27.40 4.69
C LYS A 211 -9.03 -26.11 5.30
N ASN A 212 -8.38 -25.25 4.49
CA ASN A 212 -7.83 -23.98 4.99
C ASN A 212 -8.89 -22.88 5.10
N LEU A 213 -10.05 -23.03 4.43
CA LEU A 213 -11.19 -22.11 4.55
C LEU A 213 -11.91 -22.20 5.90
N THR A 214 -11.84 -23.34 6.58
CA THR A 214 -12.47 -23.52 7.90
C THR A 214 -11.68 -22.91 9.05
N PHE A 215 -10.39 -22.61 8.87
CA PHE A 215 -9.56 -21.98 9.92
C PHE A 215 -9.80 -20.47 10.08
N GLY A 216 -10.30 -19.79 9.02
CA GLY A 216 -10.63 -18.37 9.08
C GLY A 216 -11.93 -18.04 9.82
N VAL A 217 -12.81 -19.01 10.04
CA VAL A 217 -14.11 -18.82 10.72
C VAL A 217 -13.97 -18.84 12.25
N PHE A 218 -12.82 -19.22 12.80
CA PHE A 218 -12.57 -19.30 14.25
C PHE A 218 -12.00 -18.02 14.87
N LEU A 219 -11.83 -16.94 14.07
CA LEU A 219 -11.28 -15.65 14.53
C LEU A 219 -12.29 -14.48 14.36
N LEU A 220 -13.58 -14.77 14.22
CA LEU A 220 -14.70 -13.86 14.42
C LEU A 220 -15.51 -14.39 15.60
#